data_2db0342031766c3d7e64ef17747c688b
#
_entry.id   2db0342031766c3d7e64ef17747c688b
#
_cell.length_a   1.000
_cell.length_b   1.000
_cell.length_c   1.000
_cell.angle_alpha   90.00
_cell.angle_beta   90.00
_cell.angle_gamma   90.00
#
_symmetry.space_group_name_H-M   'P 1'
#
loop_
_entity.id
_entity.type
_entity.pdbx_description
1 polymer ?
#
loop_
_entity_poly.entity_id
_entity_poly.type
_entity_poly.pdbx_seq_one_letter_code
_entity_poly.pdbx_strand_id
1 'polypeptide(L)'
;MRSTQVKKGSTRAAHRSLFYAMGYTEEELKKPLIGICCAANEIIPGHMHLDTIAKAAKYGVLEAGGTPIEFPAIGICDGIAMGHDGMKYPLASRELVADSIDGLVMVPNCDKNVPGLLMAAARVNVPTVFVSGGPMLPGRYQGRDISVSTVFEAAGRFESGQIDKAELREIEHCACPGCGSCSGLFTANTMNCLTEVLGMGLPGNGTIPAAYNGKRIALAKHAGMAVMRLLEENVLPRDIMTLNAFKNAITVDMAIGGSSNTALASTCRWSCSIKSPRKLRTSLR
;
A
#
# COMPACT_ATOMS: atom_id res chain seq x y z
N MET A 1 0.96 24.80 -3.32
CA MET A 1 1.70 23.56 -3.69
C MET A 1 3.03 23.54 -2.96
N ARG A 2 3.32 22.50 -2.19
CA ARG A 2 4.60 22.35 -1.45
C ARG A 2 5.80 22.26 -2.39
N SER A 3 5.66 21.57 -3.54
CA SER A 3 6.75 21.46 -4.54
C SER A 3 7.28 22.80 -5.06
N THR A 4 6.48 23.87 -4.96
CA THR A 4 6.93 25.21 -5.31
C THR A 4 8.10 25.70 -4.46
N GLN A 5 8.19 25.24 -3.21
CA GLN A 5 9.25 25.62 -2.26
C GLN A 5 10.65 25.12 -2.66
N VAL A 6 10.73 24.06 -3.47
CA VAL A 6 12.01 23.48 -3.92
C VAL A 6 12.41 23.91 -5.34
N LYS A 7 11.56 24.61 -6.10
CA LYS A 7 11.82 24.90 -7.50
C LYS A 7 11.67 26.37 -7.92
N LYS A 8 11.02 27.24 -7.13
CA LYS A 8 10.85 28.67 -7.48
C LYS A 8 11.86 29.58 -6.78
N GLY A 9 12.28 30.63 -7.48
CA GLY A 9 13.18 31.68 -6.98
C GLY A 9 14.66 31.41 -7.26
N SER A 10 15.47 32.46 -7.19
CA SER A 10 16.93 32.40 -7.44
C SER A 10 17.67 31.52 -6.40
N THR A 11 17.21 31.56 -5.16
CA THR A 11 17.78 30.74 -4.06
C THR A 11 17.63 29.24 -4.26
N ARG A 12 16.76 28.82 -5.23
CA ARG A 12 16.52 27.41 -5.58
C ARG A 12 17.23 26.98 -6.86
N ALA A 13 18.16 27.76 -7.37
CA ALA A 13 18.93 27.41 -8.57
C ALA A 13 19.70 26.10 -8.39
N ALA A 14 20.35 25.90 -7.24
CA ALA A 14 21.04 24.64 -6.93
C ALA A 14 20.10 23.42 -6.91
N HIS A 15 18.87 23.57 -6.39
CA HIS A 15 17.88 22.50 -6.40
C HIS A 15 17.46 22.14 -7.84
N ARG A 16 17.19 23.16 -8.69
CA ARG A 16 16.85 22.94 -10.09
C ARG A 16 17.99 22.29 -10.88
N SER A 17 19.25 22.64 -10.60
CA SER A 17 20.38 22.00 -11.27
C SER A 17 20.46 20.49 -10.99
N LEU A 18 20.06 20.04 -9.78
CA LEU A 18 19.96 18.62 -9.46
C LEU A 18 18.81 17.93 -10.22
N PHE A 19 17.68 18.60 -10.36
CA PHE A 19 16.60 18.07 -11.22
C PHE A 19 17.03 17.96 -12.68
N TYR A 20 17.71 18.96 -13.22
CA TYR A 20 18.25 18.92 -14.58
C TYR A 20 19.29 17.80 -14.76
N ALA A 21 20.13 17.56 -13.77
CA ALA A 21 21.08 16.45 -13.77
C ALA A 21 20.39 15.07 -13.82
N MET A 22 19.16 14.96 -13.32
CA MET A 22 18.32 13.76 -13.43
C MET A 22 17.51 13.70 -14.74
N GLY A 23 17.69 14.67 -15.65
CA GLY A 23 17.02 14.69 -16.95
C GLY A 23 15.66 15.38 -16.98
N TYR A 24 15.22 16.03 -15.88
CA TYR A 24 13.97 16.82 -15.91
C TYR A 24 14.13 18.07 -16.75
N THR A 25 13.08 18.42 -17.51
CA THR A 25 13.06 19.63 -18.33
C THR A 25 12.51 20.83 -17.56
N GLU A 26 12.68 22.01 -18.13
CA GLU A 26 12.11 23.23 -17.56
C GLU A 26 10.57 23.19 -17.53
N GLU A 27 9.96 22.61 -18.57
CA GLU A 27 8.53 22.41 -18.71
C GLU A 27 7.97 21.50 -17.63
N GLU A 28 8.68 20.39 -17.32
CA GLU A 28 8.32 19.48 -16.25
C GLU A 28 8.42 20.15 -14.87
N LEU A 29 9.43 20.98 -14.64
CA LEU A 29 9.58 21.70 -13.38
C LEU A 29 8.56 22.84 -13.20
N LYS A 30 7.88 23.30 -14.24
CA LYS A 30 6.75 24.24 -14.13
C LYS A 30 5.49 23.58 -13.57
N LYS A 31 5.33 22.26 -13.76
CA LYS A 31 4.19 21.45 -13.32
C LYS A 31 4.28 21.06 -11.84
N PRO A 32 3.17 20.63 -11.20
CA PRO A 32 3.22 20.01 -9.87
C PRO A 32 4.11 18.77 -9.85
N LEU A 33 4.96 18.65 -8.84
CA LEU A 33 5.76 17.43 -8.61
C LEU A 33 4.96 16.47 -7.76
N ILE A 34 4.72 15.27 -8.28
CA ILE A 34 3.92 14.22 -7.63
C ILE A 34 4.82 13.04 -7.28
N GLY A 35 4.95 12.75 -6.00
CA GLY A 35 5.68 11.58 -5.53
C GLY A 35 4.91 10.29 -5.81
N ILE A 36 5.59 9.27 -6.34
CA ILE A 36 5.10 7.91 -6.49
C ILE A 36 5.91 7.03 -5.55
N CYS A 37 5.33 6.70 -4.40
CA CYS A 37 5.99 5.89 -3.40
C CYS A 37 5.70 4.41 -3.65
N CYS A 38 6.68 3.68 -4.17
CA CYS A 38 6.53 2.30 -4.61
C CYS A 38 7.28 1.33 -3.71
N ALA A 39 6.58 0.29 -3.24
CA ALA A 39 7.15 -0.77 -2.41
C ALA A 39 7.62 -2.00 -3.23
N ALA A 40 7.89 -1.85 -4.53
CA ALA A 40 8.36 -2.94 -5.38
C ALA A 40 9.63 -3.58 -4.82
N ASN A 41 9.65 -4.90 -4.77
CA ASN A 41 10.82 -5.72 -4.42
C ASN A 41 10.60 -7.17 -4.86
N GLU A 42 11.67 -7.97 -4.89
CA GLU A 42 11.66 -9.37 -5.31
C GLU A 42 11.51 -10.36 -4.15
N ILE A 43 11.34 -9.89 -2.92
CA ILE A 43 11.24 -10.74 -1.72
C ILE A 43 9.84 -11.34 -1.60
N ILE A 44 8.80 -10.62 -2.05
CA ILE A 44 7.40 -10.91 -1.76
C ILE A 44 6.59 -11.01 -3.06
N PRO A 45 5.78 -12.08 -3.26
CA PRO A 45 4.90 -12.19 -4.44
C PRO A 45 3.96 -10.99 -4.60
N GLY A 46 3.53 -10.39 -3.48
CA GLY A 46 2.69 -9.20 -3.47
C GLY A 46 3.36 -7.94 -4.01
N HIS A 47 4.69 -7.88 -4.03
CA HIS A 47 5.44 -6.68 -4.41
C HIS A 47 6.19 -6.79 -5.74
N MET A 48 6.37 -8.00 -6.28
CA MET A 48 7.17 -8.25 -7.47
C MET A 48 6.69 -7.52 -8.74
N HIS A 49 5.43 -7.10 -8.80
CA HIS A 49 4.82 -6.42 -9.95
C HIS A 49 4.46 -4.95 -9.67
N LEU A 50 4.78 -4.42 -8.49
CA LEU A 50 4.39 -3.05 -8.11
C LEU A 50 5.09 -1.97 -8.94
N ASP A 51 6.25 -2.25 -9.53
CA ASP A 51 6.91 -1.38 -10.49
C ASP A 51 6.01 -1.09 -11.71
N THR A 52 5.29 -2.10 -12.21
CA THR A 52 4.33 -1.96 -13.30
C THR A 52 3.14 -1.08 -12.88
N ILE A 53 2.66 -1.22 -11.65
CA ILE A 53 1.60 -0.39 -11.08
C ILE A 53 2.08 1.06 -10.92
N ALA A 54 3.29 1.26 -10.40
CA ALA A 54 3.89 2.59 -10.26
C ALA A 54 4.07 3.29 -11.62
N LYS A 55 4.55 2.58 -12.63
CA LYS A 55 4.63 3.10 -14.00
C LYS A 55 3.28 3.54 -14.55
N ALA A 56 2.24 2.74 -14.32
CA ALA A 56 0.88 3.10 -14.73
C ALA A 56 0.35 4.35 -14.00
N ALA A 57 0.60 4.47 -12.70
CA ALA A 57 0.26 5.66 -11.92
C ALA A 57 0.99 6.91 -12.43
N LYS A 58 2.28 6.78 -12.81
CA LYS A 58 3.06 7.88 -13.43
C LYS A 58 2.39 8.36 -14.73
N TYR A 59 1.92 7.45 -15.58
CA TYR A 59 1.18 7.84 -16.78
C TYR A 59 -0.08 8.63 -16.47
N GLY A 60 -0.84 8.24 -15.43
CA GLY A 60 -2.01 8.98 -15.00
C GLY A 60 -1.68 10.39 -14.49
N VAL A 61 -0.56 10.55 -13.76
CA VAL A 61 -0.07 11.88 -13.33
C VAL A 61 0.33 12.74 -14.52
N LEU A 62 1.06 12.17 -15.49
CA LEU A 62 1.48 12.89 -16.71
C LEU A 62 0.28 13.35 -17.53
N GLU A 63 -0.71 12.47 -17.72
CA GLU A 63 -1.95 12.76 -18.45
C GLU A 63 -2.75 13.89 -17.79
N ALA A 64 -2.75 13.94 -16.46
CA ALA A 64 -3.39 15.01 -15.69
C ALA A 64 -2.53 16.27 -15.50
N GLY A 65 -1.39 16.38 -16.20
CA GLY A 65 -0.56 17.59 -16.22
C GLY A 65 0.42 17.74 -15.05
N GLY A 66 0.70 16.68 -14.29
CA GLY A 66 1.72 16.65 -13.26
C GLY A 66 3.07 16.11 -13.74
N THR A 67 4.10 16.21 -12.92
CA THR A 67 5.42 15.60 -13.13
C THR A 67 5.64 14.54 -12.04
N PRO A 68 5.63 13.23 -12.37
CA PRO A 68 5.79 12.17 -11.40
C PRO A 68 7.27 11.95 -11.04
N ILE A 69 7.53 11.75 -9.75
CA ILE A 69 8.85 11.39 -9.21
C ILE A 69 8.68 10.11 -8.40
N GLU A 70 9.32 9.03 -8.85
CA GLU A 70 9.25 7.74 -8.18
C GLU A 70 10.36 7.60 -7.13
N PHE A 71 10.02 7.04 -5.98
CA PHE A 71 10.96 6.67 -4.93
C PHE A 71 10.49 5.42 -4.18
N PRO A 72 11.42 4.63 -3.61
CA PRO A 72 11.08 3.37 -2.97
C PRO A 72 10.46 3.54 -1.59
N ALA A 73 9.62 2.56 -1.21
CA ALA A 73 9.22 2.28 0.16
C ALA A 73 9.78 0.93 0.62
N ILE A 74 9.94 0.76 1.93
CA ILE A 74 10.37 -0.52 2.50
C ILE A 74 9.27 -1.56 2.34
N GLY A 75 9.61 -2.72 1.75
CA GLY A 75 8.73 -3.88 1.66
C GLY A 75 9.01 -4.89 2.77
N ILE A 76 7.98 -5.36 3.45
CA ILE A 76 8.07 -6.31 4.57
C ILE A 76 6.98 -7.36 4.42
N CYS A 77 7.32 -8.63 4.68
CA CYS A 77 6.39 -9.75 4.60
C CYS A 77 6.38 -10.58 5.89
N ASP A 78 5.24 -10.61 6.56
CA ASP A 78 5.04 -11.47 7.73
C ASP A 78 5.02 -12.95 7.33
N GLY A 79 4.47 -13.30 6.18
CA GLY A 79 4.35 -14.68 5.73
C GLY A 79 5.69 -15.40 5.61
N ILE A 80 6.72 -14.73 5.06
CA ILE A 80 8.08 -15.29 4.96
C ILE A 80 8.79 -15.33 6.32
N ALA A 81 8.46 -14.38 7.23
CA ALA A 81 9.04 -14.32 8.56
C ALA A 81 8.36 -15.25 9.58
N MET A 82 7.28 -15.93 9.21
CA MET A 82 6.49 -16.77 10.10
C MET A 82 7.34 -17.92 10.66
N GLY A 83 7.33 -18.11 11.98
CA GLY A 83 8.15 -19.10 12.66
C GLY A 83 9.65 -18.77 12.78
N HIS A 84 10.06 -17.57 12.34
CA HIS A 84 11.44 -17.10 12.34
C HIS A 84 11.62 -15.90 13.29
N ASP A 85 12.84 -15.68 13.79
CA ASP A 85 13.16 -14.53 14.67
C ASP A 85 12.80 -13.18 14.05
N GLY A 86 12.79 -13.07 12.72
CA GLY A 86 12.34 -11.89 11.98
C GLY A 86 10.90 -11.46 12.27
N MET A 87 10.05 -12.36 12.78
CA MET A 87 8.66 -12.03 13.15
C MET A 87 8.56 -11.06 14.33
N LYS A 88 9.64 -10.81 15.06
CA LYS A 88 9.69 -9.80 16.13
C LYS A 88 9.69 -8.36 15.60
N TYR A 89 10.07 -8.14 14.33
CA TYR A 89 10.31 -6.80 13.74
C TYR A 89 9.17 -6.20 12.90
N PRO A 90 8.16 -6.95 12.38
CA PRO A 90 7.18 -6.39 11.46
C PRO A 90 6.35 -5.23 12.05
N LEU A 91 6.09 -5.24 13.35
CA LEU A 91 5.36 -4.13 14.00
C LEU A 91 6.21 -2.86 14.11
N ALA A 92 7.49 -2.98 14.42
CA ALA A 92 8.43 -1.86 14.48
C ALA A 92 8.72 -1.29 13.10
N SER A 93 8.87 -2.15 12.09
CA SER A 93 9.14 -1.73 10.71
C SER A 93 8.00 -0.90 10.09
N ARG A 94 6.77 -1.07 10.55
CA ARG A 94 5.62 -0.25 10.19
C ARG A 94 5.82 1.23 10.56
N GLU A 95 6.37 1.52 11.73
CA GLU A 95 6.71 2.89 12.15
C GLU A 95 7.84 3.46 11.28
N LEU A 96 8.86 2.65 10.98
CA LEU A 96 9.96 3.05 10.10
C LEU A 96 9.46 3.38 8.68
N VAL A 97 8.53 2.61 8.12
CA VAL A 97 7.88 2.91 6.84
C VAL A 97 7.13 4.25 6.92
N ALA A 98 6.41 4.51 8.02
CA ALA A 98 5.65 5.75 8.19
C ALA A 98 6.56 6.99 8.18
N ASP A 99 7.75 6.91 8.77
CA ASP A 99 8.65 8.05 8.91
C ASP A 99 9.51 8.30 7.66
N SER A 100 9.64 7.32 6.75
CA SER A 100 10.49 7.42 5.56
C SER A 100 9.79 8.02 4.32
N ILE A 101 8.50 8.36 4.38
CA ILE A 101 7.69 8.65 3.20
C ILE A 101 7.11 10.06 3.19
N ASP A 102 7.34 10.77 2.07
CA ASP A 102 6.72 12.05 1.71
C ASP A 102 6.17 11.94 0.27
N GLY A 103 5.17 11.07 0.04
CA GLY A 103 4.67 10.77 -1.29
C GLY A 103 3.16 11.03 -1.44
N LEU A 104 2.70 11.22 -2.69
CA LEU A 104 1.32 11.53 -3.03
C LEU A 104 0.55 10.36 -3.67
N VAL A 105 1.22 9.43 -4.38
CA VAL A 105 0.63 8.15 -4.78
C VAL A 105 1.37 7.04 -4.06
N MET A 106 0.64 6.28 -3.25
CA MET A 106 1.18 5.19 -2.44
C MET A 106 0.87 3.85 -3.12
N VAL A 107 1.91 3.06 -3.41
CA VAL A 107 1.80 1.77 -4.13
C VAL A 107 2.25 0.62 -3.23
N PRO A 108 1.43 0.24 -2.21
CA PRO A 108 1.69 -0.89 -1.33
C PRO A 108 1.01 -2.17 -1.78
N ASN A 109 1.32 -3.32 -1.15
CA ASN A 109 0.50 -4.54 -1.27
C ASN A 109 0.70 -5.58 -0.15
N CYS A 110 1.31 -5.23 0.98
CA CYS A 110 1.55 -6.20 2.07
C CYS A 110 1.01 -5.70 3.40
N ASP A 111 0.86 -6.62 4.36
CA ASP A 111 0.14 -6.47 5.63
C ASP A 111 0.67 -5.37 6.57
N LYS A 112 1.98 -5.09 6.59
CA LYS A 112 2.56 -3.97 7.35
C LYS A 112 2.79 -2.74 6.49
N ASN A 113 2.94 -2.92 5.18
CA ASN A 113 3.24 -1.86 4.25
C ASN A 113 2.03 -0.92 4.04
N VAL A 114 0.84 -1.48 3.75
CA VAL A 114 -0.39 -0.68 3.58
C VAL A 114 -0.67 0.20 4.81
N PRO A 115 -0.72 -0.36 6.00
CA PRO A 115 -0.94 0.43 7.19
C PRO A 115 0.19 1.42 7.49
N GLY A 116 1.45 1.09 7.27
CA GLY A 116 2.56 2.03 7.45
C GLY A 116 2.43 3.26 6.57
N LEU A 117 2.09 3.05 5.30
CA LEU A 117 1.86 4.14 4.34
C LEU A 117 0.62 4.99 4.70
N LEU A 118 -0.46 4.39 5.25
CA LEU A 118 -1.59 5.17 5.77
C LEU A 118 -1.17 6.09 6.94
N MET A 119 -0.29 5.61 7.83
CA MET A 119 0.28 6.46 8.89
C MET A 119 1.13 7.59 8.31
N ALA A 120 1.97 7.30 7.32
CA ALA A 120 2.77 8.29 6.63
C ALA A 120 1.89 9.35 5.97
N ALA A 121 0.85 8.95 5.22
CA ALA A 121 -0.10 9.86 4.61
C ALA A 121 -0.75 10.78 5.63
N ALA A 122 -1.19 10.24 6.78
CA ALA A 122 -1.78 11.04 7.87
C ALA A 122 -0.77 12.02 8.51
N ARG A 123 0.51 11.63 8.66
CA ARG A 123 1.56 12.47 9.25
C ARG A 123 1.96 13.61 8.33
N VAL A 124 2.28 13.28 7.09
CA VAL A 124 2.72 14.24 6.08
C VAL A 124 1.58 15.16 5.66
N ASN A 125 0.37 14.64 5.60
CA ASN A 125 -0.86 15.34 5.30
C ASN A 125 -0.78 16.18 4.03
N VAL A 126 -0.44 15.53 2.93
CA VAL A 126 -0.49 16.06 1.56
C VAL A 126 -1.51 15.26 0.75
N PRO A 127 -2.10 15.80 -0.31
CA PRO A 127 -3.04 15.06 -1.16
C PRO A 127 -2.49 13.69 -1.55
N THR A 128 -3.18 12.61 -1.21
CA THR A 128 -2.65 11.25 -1.33
C THR A 128 -3.72 10.27 -1.79
N VAL A 129 -3.36 9.40 -2.73
CA VAL A 129 -4.19 8.28 -3.19
C VAL A 129 -3.42 6.97 -3.06
N PHE A 130 -4.11 5.91 -2.65
CA PHE A 130 -3.58 4.55 -2.58
C PHE A 130 -3.99 3.74 -3.79
N VAL A 131 -3.05 3.02 -4.38
CA VAL A 131 -3.29 1.98 -5.36
C VAL A 131 -2.47 0.75 -5.03
N SER A 132 -3.12 -0.32 -4.58
CA SER A 132 -2.44 -1.56 -4.24
C SER A 132 -2.14 -2.41 -5.48
N GLY A 133 -1.25 -3.39 -5.33
CA GLY A 133 -1.00 -4.39 -6.36
C GLY A 133 -2.16 -5.37 -6.59
N GLY A 134 -3.13 -5.41 -5.67
CA GLY A 134 -4.28 -6.31 -5.72
C GLY A 134 -4.01 -7.69 -5.12
N PRO A 135 -5.09 -8.47 -4.86
CA PRO A 135 -4.99 -9.83 -4.35
C PRO A 135 -4.51 -10.81 -5.42
N MET A 136 -3.82 -11.86 -4.97
CA MET A 136 -3.46 -13.02 -5.77
C MET A 136 -4.72 -13.81 -6.14
N LEU A 137 -4.76 -14.42 -7.31
CA LEU A 137 -5.77 -15.43 -7.62
C LEU A 137 -5.58 -16.68 -6.74
N PRO A 138 -6.67 -17.41 -6.42
CA PRO A 138 -6.53 -18.70 -5.76
C PRO A 138 -5.75 -19.69 -6.64
N GLY A 139 -5.02 -20.60 -6.01
CA GLY A 139 -4.45 -21.76 -6.66
C GLY A 139 -5.53 -22.81 -6.97
N ARG A 140 -5.20 -23.82 -7.75
CA ARG A 140 -6.09 -24.93 -8.09
C ARG A 140 -5.43 -26.26 -7.81
N TYR A 141 -6.07 -27.10 -7.02
CA TYR A 141 -5.65 -28.46 -6.74
C TYR A 141 -6.85 -29.41 -6.77
N GLN A 142 -6.78 -30.47 -7.55
CA GLN A 142 -7.86 -31.47 -7.72
C GLN A 142 -9.23 -30.83 -8.01
N GLY A 143 -9.27 -29.79 -8.86
CA GLY A 143 -10.51 -29.09 -9.23
C GLY A 143 -11.05 -28.11 -8.18
N ARG A 144 -10.39 -27.94 -7.05
CA ARG A 144 -10.79 -27.01 -5.97
C ARG A 144 -9.87 -25.80 -5.91
N ASP A 145 -10.42 -24.68 -5.49
CA ASP A 145 -9.64 -23.48 -5.20
C ASP A 145 -8.89 -23.68 -3.87
N ILE A 146 -7.59 -23.37 -3.87
CA ILE A 146 -6.72 -23.48 -2.71
C ILE A 146 -5.94 -22.16 -2.50
N SER A 147 -5.41 -22.00 -1.30
CA SER A 147 -4.60 -20.85 -0.93
C SER A 147 -3.49 -21.28 0.04
N VAL A 148 -2.69 -20.33 0.53
CA VAL A 148 -1.67 -20.60 1.55
C VAL A 148 -2.26 -21.22 2.82
N SER A 149 -3.52 -20.99 3.16
CA SER A 149 -4.20 -21.67 4.28
C SER A 149 -4.25 -23.18 4.07
N THR A 150 -4.52 -23.61 2.85
CA THR A 150 -4.52 -25.04 2.48
C THR A 150 -3.13 -25.67 2.64
N VAL A 151 -2.05 -24.88 2.41
CA VAL A 151 -0.67 -25.36 2.66
C VAL A 151 -0.43 -25.60 4.15
N PHE A 152 -0.92 -24.71 5.04
CA PHE A 152 -0.80 -24.93 6.50
C PHE A 152 -1.56 -26.16 6.96
N GLU A 153 -2.78 -26.38 6.43
CA GLU A 153 -3.57 -27.59 6.70
C GLU A 153 -2.87 -28.85 6.17
N ALA A 154 -2.31 -28.79 4.96
CA ALA A 154 -1.57 -29.88 4.34
C ALA A 154 -0.30 -30.22 5.13
N ALA A 155 0.43 -29.23 5.65
CA ALA A 155 1.57 -29.46 6.52
C ALA A 155 1.17 -30.24 7.80
N GLY A 156 0.05 -29.86 8.45
CA GLY A 156 -0.48 -30.61 9.60
C GLY A 156 -0.93 -32.03 9.24
N ARG A 157 -1.51 -32.23 8.06
CA ARG A 157 -1.87 -33.57 7.55
C ARG A 157 -0.63 -34.43 7.26
N PHE A 158 0.43 -33.81 6.74
CA PHE A 158 1.69 -34.51 6.51
C PHE A 158 2.35 -34.94 7.83
N GLU A 159 2.44 -34.03 8.81
CA GLU A 159 2.99 -34.35 10.14
C GLU A 159 2.22 -35.46 10.87
N SER A 160 0.90 -35.58 10.64
CA SER A 160 0.04 -36.62 11.16
C SER A 160 0.01 -37.91 10.31
N GLY A 161 0.79 -37.98 9.23
CA GLY A 161 0.86 -39.13 8.34
C GLY A 161 -0.37 -39.40 7.47
N GLN A 162 -1.25 -38.38 7.26
CA GLN A 162 -2.45 -38.50 6.45
C GLN A 162 -2.20 -38.31 4.96
N ILE A 163 -1.14 -37.60 4.61
CA ILE A 163 -0.67 -37.39 3.23
C ILE A 163 0.83 -37.69 3.15
N ASP A 164 1.32 -38.01 1.98
CA ASP A 164 2.73 -38.19 1.73
C ASP A 164 3.44 -36.88 1.33
N LYS A 165 4.77 -36.96 1.20
CA LYS A 165 5.60 -35.83 0.82
C LYS A 165 5.33 -35.35 -0.62
N ALA A 166 4.90 -36.24 -1.50
CA ALA A 166 4.62 -35.91 -2.89
C ALA A 166 3.35 -35.07 -2.98
N GLU A 167 2.28 -35.46 -2.27
CA GLU A 167 1.03 -34.70 -2.20
C GLU A 167 1.26 -33.31 -1.55
N LEU A 168 2.00 -33.23 -0.44
CA LEU A 168 2.34 -31.93 0.18
C LEU A 168 3.02 -31.01 -0.82
N ARG A 169 4.03 -31.51 -1.52
CA ARG A 169 4.80 -30.74 -2.50
C ARG A 169 3.92 -30.25 -3.67
N GLU A 170 2.98 -31.06 -4.12
CA GLU A 170 2.05 -30.68 -5.18
C GLU A 170 1.15 -29.51 -4.73
N ILE A 171 0.62 -29.58 -3.50
CA ILE A 171 -0.18 -28.52 -2.89
C ILE A 171 0.65 -27.22 -2.76
N GLU A 172 1.89 -27.30 -2.30
CA GLU A 172 2.82 -26.16 -2.19
C GLU A 172 2.99 -25.44 -3.53
N HIS A 173 3.20 -26.20 -4.61
CA HIS A 173 3.39 -25.63 -5.96
C HIS A 173 2.12 -24.99 -6.54
N CYS A 174 0.94 -25.50 -6.17
CA CYS A 174 -0.33 -25.04 -6.71
C CYS A 174 -0.97 -23.89 -5.94
N ALA A 175 -0.65 -23.73 -4.64
CA ALA A 175 -1.41 -22.85 -3.74
C ALA A 175 -1.25 -21.36 -4.02
N CYS A 176 -0.07 -20.92 -4.49
CA CYS A 176 0.26 -19.53 -4.75
C CYS A 176 0.68 -19.33 -6.21
N PRO A 177 -0.26 -19.17 -7.15
CA PRO A 177 0.00 -19.29 -8.59
C PRO A 177 0.65 -18.06 -9.23
N GLY A 178 0.87 -16.95 -8.51
CA GLY A 178 1.40 -15.76 -9.15
C GLY A 178 1.55 -14.55 -8.23
N CYS A 179 1.57 -13.36 -8.84
CA CYS A 179 1.71 -12.10 -8.12
C CYS A 179 0.43 -11.69 -7.38
N GLY A 180 0.58 -10.85 -6.38
CA GLY A 180 -0.52 -10.30 -5.59
C GLY A 180 -0.33 -10.52 -4.08
N SER A 181 -1.12 -9.82 -3.27
CA SER A 181 -1.25 -10.14 -1.86
C SER A 181 -1.89 -11.51 -1.69
N CYS A 182 -1.73 -12.12 -0.52
CA CYS A 182 -2.28 -13.47 -0.27
C CYS A 182 -3.75 -13.59 -0.70
N SER A 183 -4.11 -14.67 -1.40
CA SER A 183 -5.50 -14.93 -1.87
C SER A 183 -6.49 -15.16 -0.73
N GLY A 184 -6.02 -15.54 0.47
CA GLY A 184 -6.84 -15.53 1.67
C GLY A 184 -7.12 -14.09 2.13
N LEU A 185 -8.20 -13.89 2.88
CA LEU A 185 -8.55 -12.59 3.45
C LEU A 185 -7.73 -12.29 4.71
N PHE A 186 -6.40 -12.40 4.61
CA PHE A 186 -5.47 -11.99 5.66
C PHE A 186 -5.28 -10.47 5.67
N THR A 187 -4.38 -9.98 6.52
CA THR A 187 -4.21 -8.54 6.77
C THR A 187 -3.96 -7.72 5.51
N ALA A 188 -3.14 -8.21 4.58
CA ALA A 188 -2.81 -7.47 3.35
C ALA A 188 -4.05 -7.19 2.52
N ASN A 189 -4.85 -8.23 2.22
CA ASN A 189 -6.06 -8.09 1.42
C ASN A 189 -7.15 -7.30 2.17
N THR A 190 -7.34 -7.58 3.46
CA THR A 190 -8.23 -6.78 4.30
C THR A 190 -7.85 -5.30 4.26
N MET A 191 -6.59 -4.95 4.47
CA MET A 191 -6.13 -3.55 4.43
C MET A 191 -6.30 -2.90 3.06
N ASN A 192 -6.12 -3.64 1.96
CA ASN A 192 -6.40 -3.13 0.61
C ASN A 192 -7.90 -2.80 0.43
N CYS A 193 -8.81 -3.61 0.95
CA CYS A 193 -10.23 -3.31 0.97
C CYS A 193 -10.55 -2.10 1.87
N LEU A 194 -9.95 -2.05 3.06
CA LEU A 194 -10.18 -0.97 4.01
C LEU A 194 -9.64 0.39 3.53
N THR A 195 -8.58 0.44 2.72
CA THR A 195 -8.15 1.71 2.09
C THR A 195 -9.24 2.28 1.18
N GLU A 196 -10.00 1.42 0.51
CA GLU A 196 -11.15 1.80 -0.31
C GLU A 196 -12.29 2.35 0.56
N VAL A 197 -12.67 1.62 1.62
CA VAL A 197 -13.72 2.05 2.56
C VAL A 197 -13.38 3.34 3.29
N LEU A 198 -12.11 3.54 3.63
CA LEU A 198 -11.60 4.80 4.21
C LEU A 198 -11.66 5.99 3.25
N GLY A 199 -11.85 5.75 1.94
CA GLY A 199 -11.79 6.79 0.93
C GLY A 199 -10.37 7.18 0.47
N MET A 200 -9.34 6.42 0.88
CA MET A 200 -7.95 6.65 0.48
C MET A 200 -7.56 5.93 -0.80
N GLY A 201 -8.32 4.94 -1.24
CA GLY A 201 -8.16 4.19 -2.48
C GLY A 201 -9.40 4.29 -3.36
N LEU A 202 -9.24 4.08 -4.66
CA LEU A 202 -10.35 4.06 -5.62
C LEU A 202 -11.12 2.73 -5.52
N PRO A 203 -12.42 2.71 -5.91
CA PRO A 203 -13.21 1.48 -6.01
C PRO A 203 -12.50 0.40 -6.83
N GLY A 204 -12.45 -0.82 -6.29
CA GLY A 204 -11.73 -1.93 -6.88
C GLY A 204 -10.28 -2.09 -6.39
N ASN A 205 -9.81 -1.18 -5.51
CA ASN A 205 -8.44 -1.26 -4.98
C ASN A 205 -8.16 -2.58 -4.25
N GLY A 206 -9.09 -3.04 -3.43
CA GLY A 206 -8.97 -4.30 -2.69
C GLY A 206 -9.44 -5.54 -3.45
N THR A 207 -10.24 -5.39 -4.51
CA THR A 207 -10.99 -6.50 -5.10
C THR A 207 -10.56 -6.89 -6.52
N ILE A 208 -9.94 -6.00 -7.30
CA ILE A 208 -9.42 -6.37 -8.62
C ILE A 208 -8.17 -7.23 -8.43
N PRO A 209 -8.14 -8.49 -8.90
CA PRO A 209 -6.95 -9.33 -8.78
C PRO A 209 -5.73 -8.75 -9.49
N ALA A 210 -4.54 -9.02 -8.94
CA ALA A 210 -3.26 -8.61 -9.52
C ALA A 210 -3.08 -9.14 -10.96
N ALA A 211 -3.51 -10.38 -11.20
CA ALA A 211 -3.45 -11.02 -12.50
C ALA A 211 -4.39 -10.40 -13.56
N TYR A 212 -5.40 -9.62 -13.17
CA TYR A 212 -6.26 -8.88 -14.10
C TYR A 212 -5.58 -7.58 -14.53
N ASN A 213 -4.46 -7.73 -15.19
CA ASN A 213 -3.48 -6.69 -15.48
C ASN A 213 -4.12 -5.43 -16.11
N GLY A 214 -4.97 -5.57 -17.13
CA GLY A 214 -5.61 -4.42 -17.78
C GLY A 214 -6.44 -3.57 -16.82
N LYS A 215 -7.31 -4.19 -16.01
CA LYS A 215 -8.12 -3.48 -15.02
C LYS A 215 -7.28 -2.85 -13.91
N ARG A 216 -6.25 -3.56 -13.44
CA ARG A 216 -5.34 -3.07 -12.41
C ARG A 216 -4.52 -1.89 -12.90
N ILE A 217 -4.00 -1.93 -14.12
CA ILE A 217 -3.28 -0.83 -14.77
C ILE A 217 -4.20 0.38 -14.97
N ALA A 218 -5.44 0.19 -15.44
CA ALA A 218 -6.41 1.27 -15.57
C ALA A 218 -6.69 1.95 -14.21
N LEU A 219 -6.88 1.16 -13.15
CA LEU A 219 -7.06 1.68 -11.79
C LEU A 219 -5.85 2.52 -11.34
N ALA A 220 -4.64 2.07 -11.63
CA ALA A 220 -3.42 2.80 -11.28
C ALA A 220 -3.30 4.14 -12.04
N LYS A 221 -3.65 4.18 -13.32
CA LYS A 221 -3.73 5.44 -14.07
C LYS A 221 -4.76 6.39 -13.46
N HIS A 222 -5.97 5.87 -13.14
CA HIS A 222 -7.00 6.67 -12.49
C HIS A 222 -6.55 7.19 -11.12
N ALA A 223 -5.75 6.42 -10.36
CA ALA A 223 -5.18 6.90 -9.10
C ALA A 223 -4.21 8.07 -9.31
N GLY A 224 -3.38 8.00 -10.37
CA GLY A 224 -2.52 9.11 -10.78
C GLY A 224 -3.30 10.38 -11.18
N MET A 225 -4.41 10.22 -11.89
CA MET A 225 -5.29 11.36 -12.22
C MET A 225 -6.01 11.88 -10.97
N ALA A 226 -6.44 10.99 -10.08
CA ALA A 226 -7.19 11.36 -8.89
C ALA A 226 -6.35 12.20 -7.91
N VAL A 227 -5.06 11.89 -7.72
CA VAL A 227 -4.20 12.71 -6.85
C VAL A 227 -4.06 14.15 -7.36
N MET A 228 -4.08 14.36 -8.68
CA MET A 228 -4.04 15.71 -9.26
C MET A 228 -5.30 16.49 -8.91
N ARG A 229 -6.49 15.86 -8.98
CA ARG A 229 -7.75 16.49 -8.55
C ARG A 229 -7.75 16.81 -7.06
N LEU A 230 -7.30 15.88 -6.21
CA LEU A 230 -7.17 16.13 -4.78
C LEU A 230 -6.23 17.31 -4.48
N LEU A 231 -5.18 17.48 -5.29
CA LEU A 231 -4.26 18.61 -5.18
C LEU A 231 -4.92 19.93 -5.55
N GLU A 232 -5.70 19.98 -6.62
CA GLU A 232 -6.46 21.14 -7.06
C GLU A 232 -7.52 21.54 -6.03
N GLU A 233 -8.24 20.57 -5.50
CA GLU A 233 -9.29 20.75 -4.50
C GLU A 233 -8.75 20.94 -3.09
N ASN A 234 -7.43 20.76 -2.88
CA ASN A 234 -6.74 20.78 -1.58
C ASN A 234 -7.36 19.82 -0.54
N VAL A 235 -7.76 18.63 -0.99
CA VAL A 235 -8.28 17.57 -0.11
C VAL A 235 -7.11 16.77 0.48
N LEU A 236 -7.04 16.72 1.79
CA LEU A 236 -5.92 16.14 2.54
C LEU A 236 -6.31 14.81 3.19
N PRO A 237 -5.36 13.90 3.46
CA PRO A 237 -5.63 12.64 4.14
C PRO A 237 -6.41 12.77 5.45
N ARG A 238 -6.14 13.80 6.24
CA ARG A 238 -6.84 14.02 7.51
C ARG A 238 -8.29 14.48 7.34
N ASP A 239 -8.65 15.04 6.18
CA ASP A 239 -10.03 15.38 5.85
C ASP A 239 -10.83 14.13 5.48
N ILE A 240 -10.17 13.13 4.91
CA ILE A 240 -10.74 11.85 4.49
C ILE A 240 -10.80 10.85 5.67
N MET A 241 -9.68 10.67 6.38
CA MET A 241 -9.54 9.71 7.48
C MET A 241 -10.16 10.20 8.78
N THR A 242 -11.46 10.46 8.76
CA THR A 242 -12.26 10.91 9.91
C THR A 242 -12.60 9.73 10.84
N LEU A 243 -13.08 10.04 12.05
CA LEU A 243 -13.60 9.02 12.97
C LEU A 243 -14.70 8.17 12.34
N ASN A 244 -15.60 8.78 11.56
CA ASN A 244 -16.68 8.06 10.90
C ASN A 244 -16.15 7.15 9.80
N ALA A 245 -15.14 7.58 9.03
CA ALA A 245 -14.47 6.73 8.04
C ALA A 245 -13.85 5.47 8.70
N PHE A 246 -13.19 5.63 9.85
CA PHE A 246 -12.65 4.49 10.60
C PHE A 246 -13.76 3.58 11.19
N LYS A 247 -14.86 4.13 11.69
CA LYS A 247 -16.01 3.32 12.14
C LYS A 247 -16.60 2.50 11.00
N ASN A 248 -16.78 3.10 9.82
CA ASN A 248 -17.23 2.41 8.62
C ASN A 248 -16.24 1.31 8.22
N ALA A 249 -14.94 1.59 8.25
CA ALA A 249 -13.91 0.60 7.93
C ALA A 249 -13.95 -0.60 8.89
N ILE A 250 -14.07 -0.38 10.20
CA ILE A 250 -14.20 -1.45 11.20
C ILE A 250 -15.50 -2.26 10.97
N THR A 251 -16.61 -1.58 10.67
CA THR A 251 -17.88 -2.27 10.36
C THR A 251 -17.74 -3.19 9.16
N VAL A 252 -17.10 -2.71 8.09
CA VAL A 252 -16.84 -3.54 6.89
C VAL A 252 -15.86 -4.66 7.20
N ASP A 253 -14.80 -4.40 7.96
CA ASP A 253 -13.82 -5.40 8.40
C ASP A 253 -14.52 -6.58 9.11
N MET A 254 -15.40 -6.27 10.05
CA MET A 254 -16.21 -7.27 10.76
C MET A 254 -17.19 -8.02 9.82
N ALA A 255 -17.81 -7.29 8.88
CA ALA A 255 -18.78 -7.87 7.96
C ALA A 255 -18.15 -8.85 6.95
N ILE A 256 -16.92 -8.57 6.49
CA ILE A 256 -16.21 -9.44 5.55
C ILE A 256 -15.40 -10.55 6.24
N GLY A 257 -15.37 -10.59 7.58
CA GLY A 257 -14.53 -11.52 8.32
C GLY A 257 -13.04 -11.24 8.13
N GLY A 258 -12.66 -9.97 8.17
CA GLY A 258 -11.29 -9.53 7.93
C GLY A 258 -10.33 -9.88 9.07
N SER A 259 -9.09 -9.48 8.94
CA SER A 259 -8.02 -9.84 9.87
C SER A 259 -8.10 -9.06 11.19
N SER A 260 -8.03 -9.74 12.33
CA SER A 260 -7.95 -9.10 13.66
C SER A 260 -6.75 -8.15 13.81
N ASN A 261 -5.67 -8.34 13.02
CA ASN A 261 -4.53 -7.44 12.96
C ASN A 261 -4.90 -6.05 12.40
N THR A 262 -5.96 -5.94 11.60
CA THR A 262 -6.47 -4.67 11.08
C THR A 262 -7.13 -3.82 12.16
N ALA A 263 -7.82 -4.44 13.13
CA ALA A 263 -8.40 -3.75 14.28
C ALA A 263 -7.30 -3.04 15.11
N LEU A 264 -6.19 -3.72 15.40
CA LEU A 264 -5.01 -3.13 16.05
C LEU A 264 -4.41 -2.01 15.20
N ALA A 265 -4.34 -2.21 13.89
CA ALA A 265 -3.86 -1.21 12.96
C ALA A 265 -4.72 0.05 12.95
N SER A 266 -6.03 -0.07 13.08
CA SER A 266 -6.98 1.05 13.06
C SER A 266 -7.03 1.81 14.39
N THR A 267 -7.02 1.12 15.53
CA THR A 267 -7.15 1.73 16.87
C THR A 267 -5.89 2.47 17.33
N CYS A 268 -4.70 1.90 17.15
CA CYS A 268 -3.44 2.55 17.53
C CYS A 268 -3.15 3.83 16.73
N ARG A 269 -3.71 3.97 15.55
CA ARG A 269 -3.43 5.07 14.63
C ARG A 269 -4.31 6.24 14.77
N TRP A 270 -5.57 6.02 15.06
CA TRP A 270 -6.49 7.11 15.28
C TRP A 270 -6.05 7.98 16.46
N SER A 271 -5.58 7.39 17.54
CA SER A 271 -5.06 8.13 18.69
C SER A 271 -3.76 8.88 18.41
N CYS A 272 -2.88 8.37 17.54
CA CYS A 272 -1.60 8.99 17.22
C CYS A 272 -1.65 10.03 16.09
N SER A 273 -2.56 9.85 15.10
CA SER A 273 -2.57 10.67 13.89
C SER A 273 -3.51 11.88 13.97
N ILE A 274 -4.55 11.84 14.79
CA ILE A 274 -5.57 12.89 14.88
C ILE A 274 -5.35 13.83 16.07
N LYS A 275 -4.64 13.42 17.12
CA LYS A 275 -4.26 14.34 18.20
C LYS A 275 -3.10 15.22 17.73
N SER A 276 -3.43 16.49 17.43
CA SER A 276 -2.43 17.54 17.20
C SER A 276 -1.37 17.53 18.31
N PRO A 277 -0.07 17.60 17.99
CA PRO A 277 1.01 17.67 19.00
C PRO A 277 0.87 18.83 20.00
N ARG A 278 0.05 19.84 19.69
CA ARG A 278 -0.17 21.01 20.56
C ARG A 278 -1.07 20.76 21.78
N LYS A 279 -1.90 19.72 21.81
CA LYS A 279 -2.80 19.45 22.95
C LYS A 279 -2.26 18.43 23.96
N LEU A 280 -1.17 17.74 23.69
CA LEU A 280 -0.56 16.81 24.65
C LEU A 280 0.35 17.49 25.70
N ARG A 281 0.71 18.78 25.53
CA ARG A 281 1.53 19.51 26.51
C ARG A 281 0.76 20.16 27.65
N THR A 282 -0.57 20.17 27.61
CA THR A 282 -1.40 20.84 28.65
C THR A 282 -2.14 19.89 29.56
N SER A 283 -2.05 18.57 29.42
CA SER A 283 -2.71 17.59 30.27
C SER A 283 -1.79 16.76 31.16
N LEU A 284 -0.52 17.15 31.27
CA LEU A 284 0.48 16.55 32.17
C LEU A 284 1.13 17.65 33.06
N ARG A 285 0.31 18.57 33.56
CA ARG A 285 0.65 19.40 34.73
C ARG A 285 -0.41 19.27 35.78
#